data_96b611c1a7f3a76112746fce7c8d6427
#
_entry.id   96b611c1a7f3a76112746fce7c8d6427
#
_cell.length_a   1.000
_cell.length_b   1.000
_cell.length_c   1.000
_cell.angle_alpha   90.00
_cell.angle_beta   90.00
_cell.angle_gamma   90.00
#
_symmetry.space_group_name_H-M   'P 1'
#
loop_
_entity.id
_entity.type
_entity.pdbx_description
1 polymer ?
#
loop_
_entity_poly.entity_id
_entity_poly.type
_entity_poly.pdbx_seq_one_letter_code
_entity_poly.pdbx_strand_id
1 'polypeptide(L)'
;MLHLSEILLALFLLSDLVLAAAGRLPQAIRLVAAQGWLLGLLPLLLWDWSSKGCPEFRLFAVSAVNAAVKGVLLPALLAYAVRRARVARELEPLVSFRVSQLIVFALACLAFLFCKRLHISEQVASELAIPVAFTTMGTGLFLVCARRKAITQVLGFLVFENGIAVFGAGILLEYGLVVELGILLDVFVLVFVLGIAIFQINRTFSSIDTDKLNRLGDVHLLHPHHRRHA
;
A
#
# COMPACT_ATOMS: atom_id res chain seq x y z
N MET A 1 12.40 3.45 25.55
CA MET A 1 11.45 2.88 24.56
C MET A 1 10.77 3.96 23.74
N LEU A 2 10.34 5.09 24.33
CA LEU A 2 9.71 6.21 23.59
C LEU A 2 10.53 6.70 22.39
N HIS A 3 11.85 6.86 22.51
CA HIS A 3 12.71 7.27 21.40
C HIS A 3 12.71 6.27 20.22
N LEU A 4 12.52 4.98 20.47
CA LEU A 4 12.52 3.97 19.40
C LEU A 4 11.22 3.99 18.61
N SER A 5 10.07 4.21 19.27
CA SER A 5 8.78 4.39 18.58
C SER A 5 8.76 5.67 17.74
N GLU A 6 9.35 6.76 18.22
CA GLU A 6 9.47 8.01 17.47
C GLU A 6 10.37 7.86 16.24
N ILE A 7 11.50 7.15 16.37
CA ILE A 7 12.36 6.83 15.21
C ILE A 7 11.59 5.99 14.18
N LEU A 8 10.82 5.00 14.63
CA LEU A 8 10.01 4.17 13.73
C LEU A 8 8.94 5.00 13.01
N LEU A 9 8.25 5.90 13.70
CA LEU A 9 7.27 6.81 13.11
C LEU A 9 7.93 7.80 12.14
N ALA A 10 9.13 8.30 12.46
CA ALA A 10 9.90 9.13 11.54
C ALA A 10 10.32 8.37 10.27
N LEU A 11 10.71 7.10 10.40
CA LEU A 11 10.99 6.22 9.25
C LEU A 11 9.74 5.98 8.40
N PHE A 12 8.57 5.89 9.04
CA PHE A 12 7.30 5.77 8.35
C PHE A 12 7.02 7.01 7.48
N LEU A 13 7.16 8.20 8.08
CA LEU A 13 7.02 9.47 7.36
C LEU A 13 8.02 9.62 6.21
N LEU A 14 9.28 9.22 6.44
CA LEU A 14 10.30 9.23 5.40
C LEU A 14 9.93 8.28 4.24
N SER A 15 9.38 7.11 4.56
CA SER A 15 8.93 6.16 3.55
C SER A 15 7.80 6.71 2.69
N ASP A 16 6.88 7.52 3.23
CA ASP A 16 5.81 8.20 2.49
C ASP A 16 6.39 9.20 1.46
N LEU A 17 7.38 10.00 1.87
CA LEU A 17 8.06 10.94 0.98
C LEU A 17 8.82 10.24 -0.15
N VAL A 18 9.51 9.14 0.17
CA VAL A 18 10.21 8.33 -0.84
C VAL A 18 9.22 7.64 -1.77
N LEU A 19 8.08 7.18 -1.26
CA LEU A 19 7.03 6.55 -2.04
C LEU A 19 6.40 7.52 -3.06
N ALA A 20 6.17 8.78 -2.65
CA ALA A 20 5.68 9.82 -3.55
C ALA A 20 6.64 10.09 -4.73
N ALA A 21 7.94 9.91 -4.50
CA ALA A 21 9.00 10.05 -5.51
C ALA A 21 9.24 8.77 -6.33
N ALA A 22 8.68 7.64 -5.93
CA ALA A 22 8.94 6.36 -6.59
C ALA A 22 8.43 6.38 -8.04
N GLY A 23 9.34 6.19 -8.99
CA GLY A 23 9.04 6.10 -10.42
C GLY A 23 8.83 4.66 -10.91
N ARG A 24 9.20 3.66 -10.10
CA ARG A 24 9.14 2.24 -10.47
C ARG A 24 8.26 1.45 -9.52
N LEU A 25 7.33 0.69 -10.08
CA LEU A 25 6.39 -0.13 -9.34
C LEU A 25 7.05 -1.13 -8.35
N PRO A 26 8.14 -1.85 -8.72
CA PRO A 26 8.80 -2.74 -7.75
C PRO A 26 9.42 -2.01 -6.55
N GLN A 27 9.88 -0.78 -6.73
CA GLN A 27 10.40 0.04 -5.65
C GLN A 27 9.28 0.44 -4.68
N ALA A 28 8.15 0.88 -5.23
CA ALA A 28 6.98 1.24 -4.44
C ALA A 28 6.43 0.04 -3.63
N ILE A 29 6.36 -1.16 -4.23
CA ILE A 29 5.95 -2.39 -3.53
C ILE A 29 6.90 -2.70 -2.36
N ARG A 30 8.21 -2.54 -2.53
CA ARG A 30 9.18 -2.77 -1.44
C ARG A 30 9.02 -1.77 -0.30
N LEU A 31 8.72 -0.50 -0.61
CA LEU A 31 8.46 0.52 0.39
C LEU A 31 7.20 0.22 1.21
N VAL A 32 6.12 -0.19 0.55
CA VAL A 32 4.89 -0.62 1.24
C VAL A 32 5.14 -1.87 2.08
N ALA A 33 5.95 -2.83 1.61
CA ALA A 33 6.37 -3.97 2.42
C ALA A 33 7.16 -3.53 3.67
N ALA A 34 8.08 -2.58 3.51
CA ALA A 34 8.82 -2.02 4.66
C ALA A 34 7.89 -1.33 5.66
N GLN A 35 6.90 -0.55 5.18
CA GLN A 35 5.86 0.02 6.05
C GLN A 35 5.08 -1.06 6.80
N GLY A 36 4.74 -2.18 6.14
CA GLY A 36 4.07 -3.31 6.78
C GLY A 36 4.89 -3.93 7.92
N TRP A 37 6.20 -4.06 7.76
CA TRP A 37 7.11 -4.50 8.83
C TRP A 37 7.19 -3.49 9.98
N LEU A 38 7.33 -2.19 9.66
CA LEU A 38 7.32 -1.13 10.68
C LEU A 38 6.01 -1.13 11.47
N LEU A 39 4.88 -1.33 10.78
CA LEU A 39 3.57 -1.41 11.40
C LEU A 39 3.41 -2.63 12.32
N GLY A 40 3.98 -3.78 11.96
CA GLY A 40 4.00 -4.95 12.82
C GLY A 40 4.79 -4.74 14.12
N LEU A 41 5.84 -3.93 14.09
CA LEU A 41 6.65 -3.60 15.26
C LEU A 41 6.03 -2.50 16.14
N LEU A 42 5.21 -1.62 15.55
CA LEU A 42 4.69 -0.42 16.22
C LEU A 42 3.92 -0.72 17.51
N PRO A 43 2.96 -1.67 17.58
CA PRO A 43 2.24 -1.97 18.83
C PRO A 43 3.14 -2.44 19.97
N LEU A 44 4.20 -3.19 19.63
CA LEU A 44 5.17 -3.68 20.63
C LEU A 44 6.03 -2.55 21.20
N LEU A 45 6.35 -1.54 20.38
CA LEU A 45 7.15 -0.39 20.79
C LEU A 45 6.34 0.66 21.56
N LEU A 46 5.03 0.76 21.26
CA LEU A 46 4.11 1.65 21.97
C LEU A 46 3.62 1.05 23.31
N TRP A 47 3.87 -0.25 23.55
CA TRP A 47 3.48 -0.89 24.79
C TRP A 47 4.26 -0.32 25.98
N ASP A 48 3.57 -0.02 27.07
CA ASP A 48 4.20 0.44 28.30
C ASP A 48 4.72 -0.74 29.13
N TRP A 49 5.96 -1.11 28.89
CA TRP A 49 6.67 -2.20 29.55
C TRP A 49 6.92 -1.95 31.05
N SER A 50 6.89 -0.69 31.49
CA SER A 50 7.19 -0.33 32.88
C SER A 50 5.98 -0.45 33.80
N SER A 51 4.78 -0.08 33.29
CA SER A 51 3.56 -0.10 34.10
C SER A 51 2.73 -1.37 33.94
N LYS A 52 2.72 -1.97 32.72
CA LYS A 52 1.85 -3.11 32.37
C LYS A 52 2.58 -4.46 32.33
N GLY A 53 3.91 -4.49 32.52
CA GLY A 53 4.71 -5.72 32.46
C GLY A 53 4.76 -6.35 31.07
N CYS A 54 4.91 -7.69 31.00
CA CYS A 54 4.92 -8.41 29.71
C CYS A 54 3.57 -8.29 29.01
N PRO A 55 3.56 -7.95 27.70
CA PRO A 55 2.33 -7.86 26.93
C PRO A 55 1.64 -9.22 26.82
N GLU A 56 0.32 -9.20 26.75
CA GLU A 56 -0.47 -10.41 26.51
C GLU A 56 -0.10 -11.07 25.18
N PHE A 57 -0.21 -12.41 25.11
CA PHE A 57 0.00 -13.19 23.89
C PHE A 57 -0.77 -12.60 22.68
N ARG A 58 -1.93 -12.00 22.93
CA ARG A 58 -2.76 -11.33 21.93
C ARG A 58 -2.01 -10.21 21.20
N LEU A 59 -1.21 -9.39 21.91
CA LEU A 59 -0.45 -8.30 21.28
C LEU A 59 0.64 -8.84 20.35
N PHE A 60 1.35 -9.89 20.78
CA PHE A 60 2.34 -10.54 19.92
C PHE A 60 1.70 -11.17 18.69
N ALA A 61 0.54 -11.83 18.84
CA ALA A 61 -0.20 -12.42 17.74
C ALA A 61 -0.63 -11.36 16.72
N VAL A 62 -1.20 -10.24 17.18
CA VAL A 62 -1.62 -9.12 16.31
C VAL A 62 -0.42 -8.52 15.58
N SER A 63 0.68 -8.26 16.27
CA SER A 63 1.92 -7.74 15.67
C SER A 63 2.47 -8.69 14.60
N ALA A 64 2.51 -9.99 14.89
CA ALA A 64 2.98 -11.00 13.95
C ALA A 64 2.07 -11.13 12.72
N VAL A 65 0.74 -11.11 12.91
CA VAL A 65 -0.23 -11.15 11.81
C VAL A 65 -0.11 -9.91 10.94
N ASN A 66 -0.04 -8.72 11.51
CA ASN A 66 0.16 -7.48 10.76
C ASN A 66 1.46 -7.52 9.94
N ALA A 67 2.59 -7.93 10.55
CA ALA A 67 3.86 -8.07 9.84
C ALA A 67 3.77 -9.10 8.70
N ALA A 68 3.13 -10.25 8.94
CA ALA A 68 2.99 -11.30 7.93
C ALA A 68 2.07 -10.88 6.77
N VAL A 69 0.92 -10.28 7.07
CA VAL A 69 -0.06 -9.88 6.05
C VAL A 69 0.43 -8.66 5.29
N LYS A 70 0.75 -7.55 5.98
CA LYS A 70 1.10 -6.27 5.36
C LYS A 70 2.56 -6.21 4.90
N GLY A 71 3.47 -6.87 5.61
CA GLY A 71 4.89 -6.89 5.27
C GLY A 71 5.26 -7.92 4.20
N VAL A 72 4.51 -9.03 4.10
CA VAL A 72 4.87 -10.14 3.20
C VAL A 72 3.75 -10.48 2.24
N LEU A 73 2.56 -10.87 2.73
CA LEU A 73 1.50 -11.45 1.91
C LEU A 73 0.98 -10.47 0.85
N LEU A 74 0.52 -9.28 1.25
CA LEU A 74 -0.05 -8.29 0.33
C LEU A 74 0.98 -7.78 -0.69
N PRO A 75 2.23 -7.41 -0.32
CA PRO A 75 3.26 -7.04 -1.27
C PRO A 75 3.65 -8.18 -2.22
N ALA A 76 3.71 -9.42 -1.73
CA ALA A 76 4.01 -10.59 -2.56
C ALA A 76 2.91 -10.85 -3.60
N LEU A 77 1.63 -10.79 -3.20
CA LEU A 77 0.49 -10.90 -4.11
C LEU A 77 0.49 -9.80 -5.17
N LEU A 78 0.77 -8.56 -4.77
CA LEU A 78 0.87 -7.44 -5.70
C LEU A 78 2.03 -7.62 -6.68
N ALA A 79 3.20 -8.06 -6.19
CA ALA A 79 4.35 -8.37 -7.03
C ALA A 79 4.06 -9.53 -8.00
N TYR A 80 3.34 -10.56 -7.55
CA TYR A 80 2.87 -11.66 -8.39
C TYR A 80 1.93 -11.17 -9.48
N ALA A 81 0.92 -10.35 -9.13
CA ALA A 81 -0.02 -9.77 -10.07
C ALA A 81 0.69 -8.94 -11.16
N VAL A 82 1.66 -8.10 -10.77
CA VAL A 82 2.48 -7.29 -11.68
C VAL A 82 3.28 -8.16 -12.65
N ARG A 83 3.89 -9.24 -12.15
CA ARG A 83 4.67 -10.17 -13.00
C ARG A 83 3.81 -10.91 -14.01
N ARG A 84 2.64 -11.37 -13.59
CA ARG A 84 1.71 -12.13 -14.44
C ARG A 84 1.05 -11.25 -15.49
N ALA A 85 0.63 -10.06 -15.12
CA ALA A 85 -0.09 -9.14 -16.01
C ALA A 85 0.83 -8.46 -17.05
N ARG A 86 2.14 -8.73 -17.07
CA ARG A 86 3.13 -8.05 -17.93
C ARG A 86 2.94 -6.52 -17.98
N VAL A 87 2.46 -5.94 -16.89
CA VAL A 87 2.24 -4.50 -16.80
C VAL A 87 3.58 -3.78 -16.90
N ALA A 88 3.61 -2.68 -17.65
CA ALA A 88 4.79 -1.82 -17.73
C ALA A 88 5.26 -1.46 -16.30
N ARG A 89 6.54 -1.68 -16.03
CA ARG A 89 7.14 -1.51 -14.70
C ARG A 89 7.21 -0.05 -14.24
N GLU A 90 6.90 0.88 -15.12
CA GLU A 90 6.91 2.31 -14.84
C GLU A 90 5.57 2.78 -14.31
N LEU A 91 5.63 3.63 -13.29
CA LEU A 91 4.48 4.36 -12.78
C LEU A 91 4.16 5.49 -13.74
N GLU A 92 2.94 5.54 -14.26
CA GLU A 92 2.47 6.66 -15.06
C GLU A 92 1.79 7.69 -14.15
N PRO A 93 2.51 8.71 -13.68
CA PRO A 93 1.94 9.71 -12.79
C PRO A 93 1.13 10.73 -13.60
N LEU A 94 -0.03 11.14 -13.05
CA LEU A 94 -0.76 12.31 -13.54
C LEU A 94 -0.02 13.61 -13.18
N VAL A 95 0.74 13.58 -12.10
CA VAL A 95 1.49 14.71 -11.52
C VAL A 95 2.96 14.32 -11.48
N SER A 96 3.86 15.24 -11.80
CA SER A 96 5.30 14.97 -11.78
C SER A 96 5.78 14.53 -10.39
N PHE A 97 6.80 13.68 -10.33
CA PHE A 97 7.32 13.12 -9.07
C PHE A 97 7.74 14.20 -8.07
N ARG A 98 8.33 15.33 -8.55
CA ARG A 98 8.73 16.45 -7.70
C ARG A 98 7.51 17.15 -7.06
N VAL A 99 6.46 17.36 -7.83
CA VAL A 99 5.21 17.94 -7.33
C VAL A 99 4.52 16.97 -6.37
N SER A 100 4.55 15.66 -6.64
CA SER A 100 4.03 14.66 -5.72
C SER A 100 4.72 14.70 -4.35
N GLN A 101 6.06 14.85 -4.31
CA GLN A 101 6.80 15.00 -3.06
C GLN A 101 6.42 16.28 -2.32
N LEU A 102 6.27 17.39 -3.05
CA LEU A 102 5.85 18.69 -2.47
C LEU A 102 4.46 18.59 -1.85
N ILE A 103 3.52 17.91 -2.52
CA ILE A 103 2.17 17.68 -2.00
C ILE A 103 2.22 16.85 -0.71
N VAL A 104 2.97 15.74 -0.70
CA VAL A 104 3.09 14.88 0.50
C VAL A 104 3.78 15.63 1.64
N PHE A 105 4.80 16.44 1.34
CA PHE A 105 5.43 17.31 2.35
C PHE A 105 4.45 18.36 2.90
N ALA A 106 3.66 18.99 2.05
CA ALA A 106 2.62 19.94 2.48
C ALA A 106 1.53 19.25 3.32
N LEU A 107 1.13 18.02 2.96
CA LEU A 107 0.21 17.19 3.76
C LEU A 107 0.80 16.88 5.15
N ALA A 108 2.09 16.54 5.22
CA ALA A 108 2.78 16.36 6.49
C ALA A 108 2.73 17.63 7.36
N CYS A 109 3.14 18.75 6.80
CA CYS A 109 3.10 20.03 7.51
C CYS A 109 1.68 20.36 8.01
N LEU A 110 0.67 20.15 7.16
CA LEU A 110 -0.73 20.39 7.52
C LEU A 110 -1.20 19.45 8.63
N ALA A 111 -0.86 18.17 8.57
CA ALA A 111 -1.18 17.17 9.61
C ALA A 111 -0.56 17.55 10.96
N PHE A 112 0.72 17.94 10.97
CA PHE A 112 1.39 18.40 12.20
C PHE A 112 0.76 19.67 12.77
N LEU A 113 0.44 20.67 11.94
CA LEU A 113 -0.23 21.89 12.37
C LEU A 113 -1.63 21.60 12.91
N PHE A 114 -2.38 20.73 12.25
CA PHE A 114 -3.72 20.32 12.67
C PHE A 114 -3.69 19.62 14.02
N CYS A 115 -2.81 18.63 14.20
CA CYS A 115 -2.68 17.89 15.46
C CYS A 115 -2.24 18.82 16.62
N LYS A 116 -1.33 19.77 16.36
CA LYS A 116 -0.92 20.75 17.36
C LYS A 116 -2.06 21.65 17.83
N ARG A 117 -3.03 21.94 16.95
CA ARG A 117 -4.22 22.73 17.33
C ARG A 117 -5.26 21.94 18.12
N LEU A 118 -5.35 20.62 17.92
CA LEU A 118 -6.34 19.78 18.58
C LEU A 118 -6.01 19.44 20.04
N HIS A 119 -4.81 19.75 20.56
CA HIS A 119 -4.38 19.46 21.93
C HIS A 119 -4.66 17.99 22.37
N ILE A 120 -4.41 17.01 21.49
CA ILE A 120 -4.75 15.59 21.68
C ILE A 120 -3.77 14.90 22.66
N SER A 121 -2.90 15.62 23.36
CA SER A 121 -1.72 15.08 24.04
C SER A 121 -1.97 14.14 25.25
N GLU A 122 -3.19 14.10 25.81
CA GLU A 122 -3.41 13.34 27.06
C GLU A 122 -3.80 11.85 26.87
N GLN A 123 -4.15 11.43 25.66
CA GLN A 123 -4.68 10.07 25.38
C GLN A 123 -3.90 9.30 24.30
N VAL A 124 -2.70 9.73 23.95
CA VAL A 124 -1.97 9.19 22.79
C VAL A 124 -0.69 8.52 23.26
N ALA A 125 -0.38 7.34 22.73
CA ALA A 125 0.83 6.59 23.02
C ALA A 125 2.12 7.31 22.57
N SER A 126 2.03 8.16 21.55
CA SER A 126 3.13 9.01 21.06
C SER A 126 2.55 10.23 20.36
N GLU A 127 3.10 11.42 20.63
CA GLU A 127 2.67 12.68 19.98
C GLU A 127 2.84 12.67 18.46
N LEU A 128 3.77 11.86 17.94
CA LEU A 128 4.03 11.72 16.52
C LEU A 128 3.07 10.75 15.81
N ALA A 129 2.39 9.85 16.54
CA ALA A 129 1.57 8.79 15.94
C ALA A 129 0.43 9.35 15.09
N ILE A 130 -0.32 10.32 15.62
CA ILE A 130 -1.48 10.89 14.93
C ILE A 130 -1.08 11.73 13.69
N PRO A 131 -0.13 12.67 13.76
CA PRO A 131 0.28 13.41 12.56
C PRO A 131 0.90 12.51 11.48
N VAL A 132 1.67 11.48 11.86
CA VAL A 132 2.18 10.50 10.89
C VAL A 132 1.05 9.70 10.26
N ALA A 133 0.07 9.25 11.05
CA ALA A 133 -1.11 8.54 10.55
C ALA A 133 -1.88 9.37 9.51
N PHE A 134 -2.20 10.63 9.82
CA PHE A 134 -2.88 11.52 8.87
C PHE A 134 -2.05 11.79 7.61
N THR A 135 -0.73 11.92 7.74
CA THR A 135 0.17 12.09 6.60
C THR A 135 0.14 10.85 5.71
N THR A 136 0.24 9.66 6.29
CA THR A 136 0.21 8.40 5.56
C THR A 136 -1.14 8.16 4.89
N MET A 137 -2.25 8.41 5.59
CA MET A 137 -3.60 8.36 4.98
C MET A 137 -3.72 9.34 3.81
N GLY A 138 -3.30 10.60 3.99
CA GLY A 138 -3.31 11.61 2.94
C GLY A 138 -2.43 11.22 1.74
N THR A 139 -1.25 10.65 1.99
CA THR A 139 -0.34 10.13 0.95
C THR A 139 -0.98 8.98 0.18
N GLY A 140 -1.60 8.03 0.87
CA GLY A 140 -2.32 6.91 0.25
C GLY A 140 -3.46 7.40 -0.65
N LEU A 141 -4.31 8.29 -0.14
CA LEU A 141 -5.41 8.88 -0.90
C LEU A 141 -4.91 9.68 -2.11
N PHE A 142 -3.85 10.47 -1.94
CA PHE A 142 -3.20 11.18 -3.03
C PHE A 142 -2.71 10.21 -4.12
N LEU A 143 -2.06 9.11 -3.75
CA LEU A 143 -1.58 8.12 -4.70
C LEU A 143 -2.72 7.43 -5.46
N VAL A 144 -3.86 7.14 -4.80
CA VAL A 144 -5.05 6.60 -5.46
C VAL A 144 -5.56 7.56 -6.54
N CYS A 145 -5.61 8.87 -6.26
CA CYS A 145 -6.11 9.88 -7.19
C CYS A 145 -5.09 10.26 -8.27
N ALA A 146 -3.79 10.28 -7.92
CA ALA A 146 -2.72 10.81 -8.79
C ALA A 146 -2.12 9.77 -9.75
N ARG A 147 -2.60 8.52 -9.74
CA ARG A 147 -2.06 7.45 -10.59
C ARG A 147 -3.14 6.87 -11.50
N ARG A 148 -2.76 6.59 -12.77
CA ARG A 148 -3.71 6.08 -13.78
C ARG A 148 -3.89 4.56 -13.75
N LYS A 149 -2.86 3.81 -13.35
CA LYS A 149 -2.89 2.35 -13.39
C LYS A 149 -3.59 1.78 -12.16
N ALA A 150 -4.53 0.87 -12.35
CA ALA A 150 -5.26 0.21 -11.26
C ALA A 150 -4.33 -0.40 -10.20
N ILE A 151 -3.24 -1.05 -10.60
CA ILE A 151 -2.25 -1.62 -9.68
C ILE A 151 -1.61 -0.54 -8.78
N THR A 152 -1.38 0.66 -9.31
CA THR A 152 -0.82 1.77 -8.51
C THR A 152 -1.85 2.41 -7.59
N GLN A 153 -3.12 2.38 -7.96
CA GLN A 153 -4.23 2.79 -7.10
C GLN A 153 -4.37 1.82 -5.91
N VAL A 154 -4.27 0.50 -6.18
CA VAL A 154 -4.22 -0.52 -5.10
C VAL A 154 -3.07 -0.24 -4.13
N LEU A 155 -1.90 0.10 -4.65
CA LEU A 155 -0.75 0.43 -3.81
C LEU A 155 -1.02 1.68 -2.95
N GLY A 156 -1.65 2.72 -3.52
CA GLY A 156 -2.11 3.88 -2.76
C GLY A 156 -3.12 3.51 -1.67
N PHE A 157 -4.03 2.57 -1.95
CA PHE A 157 -4.99 2.08 -0.97
C PHE A 157 -4.31 1.32 0.18
N LEU A 158 -3.29 0.49 -0.10
CA LEU A 158 -2.50 -0.19 0.93
C LEU A 158 -1.79 0.82 1.86
N VAL A 159 -1.28 1.92 1.30
CA VAL A 159 -0.67 3.00 2.09
C VAL A 159 -1.70 3.71 2.95
N PHE A 160 -2.88 4.01 2.40
CA PHE A 160 -3.99 4.61 3.15
C PHE A 160 -4.39 3.75 4.34
N GLU A 161 -4.51 2.43 4.13
CA GLU A 161 -4.81 1.44 5.15
C GLU A 161 -3.71 1.36 6.23
N ASN A 162 -2.43 1.43 5.84
CA ASN A 162 -1.33 1.52 6.79
C ASN A 162 -1.45 2.75 7.68
N GLY A 163 -1.89 3.90 7.13
CA GLY A 163 -2.16 5.10 7.90
C GLY A 163 -3.28 4.91 8.93
N ILE A 164 -4.38 4.22 8.57
CA ILE A 164 -5.46 3.88 9.51
C ILE A 164 -4.92 3.00 10.64
N ALA A 165 -4.07 2.03 10.33
CA ALA A 165 -3.50 1.14 11.32
C ALA A 165 -2.51 1.86 12.26
N VAL A 166 -1.71 2.82 11.77
CA VAL A 166 -0.87 3.70 12.62
C VAL A 166 -1.76 4.55 13.53
N PHE A 167 -2.87 5.09 13.02
CA PHE A 167 -3.83 5.86 13.81
C PHE A 167 -4.42 5.00 14.94
N GLY A 168 -4.87 3.79 14.62
CA GLY A 168 -5.42 2.87 15.61
C GLY A 168 -4.40 2.46 16.67
N ALA A 169 -3.14 2.24 16.29
CA ALA A 169 -2.07 1.92 17.23
C ALA A 169 -1.67 3.12 18.11
N GLY A 170 -1.80 4.34 17.58
CA GLY A 170 -1.47 5.58 18.30
C GLY A 170 -2.47 5.98 19.36
N ILE A 171 -3.75 5.64 19.20
CA ILE A 171 -4.80 5.92 20.18
C ILE A 171 -4.88 4.76 21.16
N LEU A 172 -4.68 5.04 22.45
CA LEU A 172 -4.72 4.05 23.56
C LEU A 172 -6.18 3.52 23.83
N LEU A 173 -7.03 3.47 22.83
CA LEU A 173 -8.33 2.82 22.94
C LEU A 173 -8.15 1.32 23.14
N GLU A 174 -9.02 0.70 23.96
CA GLU A 174 -9.02 -0.75 24.17
C GLU A 174 -8.87 -1.49 22.84
N TYR A 175 -7.78 -2.25 22.71
CA TYR A 175 -7.31 -2.87 21.46
C TYR A 175 -8.33 -3.80 20.75
N GLY A 176 -9.48 -4.12 21.38
CA GLY A 176 -10.49 -5.04 20.86
C GLY A 176 -11.07 -4.60 19.52
N LEU A 177 -11.75 -3.46 19.50
CA LEU A 177 -12.49 -2.95 18.34
C LEU A 177 -11.56 -2.56 17.18
N VAL A 178 -10.42 -1.92 17.48
CA VAL A 178 -9.45 -1.48 16.45
C VAL A 178 -8.81 -2.68 15.76
N VAL A 179 -8.51 -3.74 16.51
CA VAL A 179 -7.98 -4.99 15.95
C VAL A 179 -8.99 -5.69 15.07
N GLU A 180 -10.25 -5.79 15.50
CA GLU A 180 -11.31 -6.42 14.70
C GLU A 180 -11.58 -5.67 13.40
N LEU A 181 -11.66 -4.35 13.45
CA LEU A 181 -11.81 -3.50 12.26
C LEU A 181 -10.58 -3.58 11.36
N GLY A 182 -9.37 -3.65 11.93
CA GLY A 182 -8.14 -3.81 11.16
C GLY A 182 -8.10 -5.13 10.40
N ILE A 183 -8.44 -6.24 11.04
CA ILE A 183 -8.51 -7.56 10.39
C ILE A 183 -9.57 -7.57 9.27
N LEU A 184 -10.75 -6.99 9.52
CA LEU A 184 -11.81 -6.90 8.52
C LEU A 184 -11.37 -6.08 7.31
N LEU A 185 -10.67 -4.98 7.53
CA LEU A 185 -10.12 -4.13 6.48
C LEU A 185 -9.04 -4.88 5.70
N ASP A 186 -8.12 -5.58 6.36
CA ASP A 186 -7.08 -6.40 5.73
C ASP A 186 -7.67 -7.50 4.82
N VAL A 187 -8.74 -8.16 5.26
CA VAL A 187 -9.47 -9.17 4.45
C VAL A 187 -10.12 -8.50 3.24
N PHE A 188 -10.75 -7.33 3.41
CA PHE A 188 -11.34 -6.58 2.30
C PHE A 188 -10.28 -6.20 1.27
N VAL A 189 -9.14 -5.66 1.70
CA VAL A 189 -8.00 -5.31 0.83
C VAL A 189 -7.47 -6.54 0.10
N LEU A 190 -7.31 -7.66 0.81
CA LEU A 190 -6.85 -8.91 0.23
C LEU A 190 -7.76 -9.36 -0.91
N VAL A 191 -9.07 -9.37 -0.70
CA VAL A 191 -10.07 -9.74 -1.72
C VAL A 191 -10.03 -8.75 -2.89
N PHE A 192 -9.91 -7.46 -2.62
CA PHE A 192 -9.83 -6.43 -3.65
C PHE A 192 -8.57 -6.55 -4.52
N VAL A 193 -7.39 -6.73 -3.89
CA VAL A 193 -6.12 -6.96 -4.59
C VAL A 193 -6.18 -8.23 -5.44
N LEU A 194 -6.74 -9.31 -4.88
CA LEU A 194 -6.90 -10.58 -5.59
C LEU A 194 -7.85 -10.43 -6.78
N GLY A 195 -8.97 -9.72 -6.60
CA GLY A 195 -9.94 -9.44 -7.67
C GLY A 195 -9.31 -8.68 -8.84
N ILE A 196 -8.52 -7.63 -8.55
CA ILE A 196 -7.79 -6.89 -9.59
C ILE A 196 -6.73 -7.77 -10.26
N ALA A 197 -6.02 -8.60 -9.49
CA ALA A 197 -5.03 -9.52 -10.04
C ALA A 197 -5.67 -10.51 -11.03
N ILE A 198 -6.80 -11.12 -10.65
CA ILE A 198 -7.56 -12.04 -11.51
C ILE A 198 -8.09 -11.31 -12.76
N PHE A 199 -8.66 -10.13 -12.61
CA PHE A 199 -9.15 -9.32 -13.73
C PHE A 199 -8.03 -8.99 -14.73
N GLN A 200 -6.87 -8.56 -14.25
CA GLN A 200 -5.71 -8.27 -15.09
C GLN A 200 -5.19 -9.52 -15.81
N ILE A 201 -5.17 -10.65 -15.12
CA ILE A 201 -4.76 -11.94 -15.70
C ILE A 201 -5.73 -12.34 -16.82
N ASN A 202 -7.04 -12.32 -16.57
CA ASN A 202 -8.06 -12.66 -17.57
C ASN A 202 -8.00 -11.76 -18.81
N ARG A 203 -7.81 -10.45 -18.60
CA ARG A 203 -7.68 -9.48 -19.71
C ARG A 203 -6.44 -9.77 -20.56
N THR A 204 -5.34 -10.19 -19.96
CA THR A 204 -4.12 -10.55 -20.71
C THR A 204 -4.32 -11.81 -21.53
N PHE A 205 -5.03 -12.81 -21.00
CA PHE A 205 -5.31 -14.05 -21.72
C PHE A 205 -6.28 -13.82 -22.90
N SER A 206 -7.34 -13.06 -22.72
CA SER A 206 -8.30 -12.74 -23.82
C SER A 206 -7.64 -11.93 -24.95
N SER A 207 -6.71 -11.04 -24.66
CA SER A 207 -5.92 -10.30 -25.65
C SER A 207 -5.00 -11.22 -26.48
N ILE A 208 -4.40 -12.23 -25.86
CA ILE A 208 -3.51 -13.19 -26.56
C ILE A 208 -4.31 -14.08 -27.52
N ASP A 209 -5.52 -14.48 -27.14
CA ASP A 209 -6.39 -15.29 -28.01
C ASP A 209 -6.84 -14.50 -29.24
N THR A 210 -7.18 -13.24 -29.09
CA THR A 210 -7.60 -12.36 -30.20
C THR A 210 -6.44 -12.12 -31.19
N ASP A 211 -5.22 -11.91 -30.70
CA ASP A 211 -4.04 -11.75 -31.55
C ASP A 211 -3.67 -13.02 -32.32
N LYS A 212 -3.86 -14.20 -31.72
CA LYS A 212 -3.65 -15.48 -32.41
C LYS A 212 -4.68 -15.72 -33.51
N LEU A 213 -5.96 -15.38 -33.26
CA LEU A 213 -7.04 -15.48 -34.24
C LEU A 213 -6.81 -14.52 -35.40
N ASN A 214 -6.36 -13.30 -35.15
CA ASN A 214 -6.07 -12.32 -36.19
C ASN A 214 -4.90 -12.75 -37.09
N ARG A 215 -3.84 -13.35 -36.53
CA ARG A 215 -2.72 -13.91 -37.30
C ARG A 215 -3.12 -15.10 -38.18
N LEU A 216 -4.08 -15.91 -37.73
CA LEU A 216 -4.61 -17.02 -38.52
C LEU A 216 -5.47 -16.52 -39.68
N GLY A 217 -6.20 -15.43 -39.52
CA GLY A 217 -6.96 -14.77 -40.57
C GLY A 217 -6.07 -14.23 -41.69
N ASP A 218 -4.94 -13.60 -41.35
CA ASP A 218 -4.02 -13.03 -42.35
C ASP A 218 -3.28 -14.10 -43.18
N VAL A 219 -3.04 -15.29 -42.65
CA VAL A 219 -2.39 -16.38 -43.39
C VAL A 219 -3.32 -16.95 -44.47
N HIS A 220 -4.64 -16.92 -44.29
CA HIS A 220 -5.59 -17.38 -45.33
C HIS A 220 -5.72 -16.42 -46.49
N LEU A 221 -5.41 -15.14 -46.33
CA LEU A 221 -5.51 -14.13 -47.40
C LEU A 221 -4.24 -14.06 -48.27
N LEU A 222 -3.15 -14.71 -47.88
CA LEU A 222 -1.89 -14.67 -48.62
C LEU A 222 -1.68 -15.84 -49.62
N HIS A 223 -2.69 -16.70 -49.83
CA HIS A 223 -2.68 -17.69 -50.91
C HIS A 223 -3.68 -17.31 -52.00
N PRO A 224 -3.33 -16.44 -52.99
CA PRO A 224 -4.08 -16.32 -54.20
C PRO A 224 -3.94 -17.58 -55.05
N HIS A 225 -5.04 -18.25 -55.30
CA HIS A 225 -5.12 -19.34 -56.27
C HIS A 225 -4.54 -18.92 -57.61
N HIS A 226 -3.33 -19.33 -57.95
CA HIS A 226 -2.85 -19.40 -59.31
C HIS A 226 -3.63 -20.49 -60.05
N ARG A 227 -4.81 -20.14 -60.63
CA ARG A 227 -5.38 -20.92 -61.73
C ARG A 227 -4.53 -20.67 -62.97
N ARG A 228 -3.71 -21.62 -63.36
CA ARG A 228 -3.19 -21.73 -64.72
C ARG A 228 -4.30 -22.19 -65.62
N HIS A 229 -4.65 -21.37 -66.58
CA HIS A 229 -5.34 -21.80 -67.82
C HIS A 229 -4.24 -22.25 -68.78
N ALA A 230 -4.30 -23.54 -69.18
CA ALA A 230 -3.74 -24.08 -70.40
C ALA A 230 -4.88 -24.28 -71.37
#